data_ca7e859f198dc62a907558002f84a00f
#
_entry.id   ca7e859f198dc62a907558002f84a00f
#
_cell.length_a   1.000
_cell.length_b   1.000
_cell.length_c   1.000
_cell.angle_alpha   90.00
_cell.angle_beta   90.00
_cell.angle_gamma   90.00
#
_symmetry.space_group_name_H-M   'P 1'
#
loop_
_entity.id
_entity.type
_entity.pdbx_description
1 polymer ?
#
loop_
_entity_poly.entity_id
_entity_poly.type
_entity_poly.pdbx_seq_one_letter_code
_entity_poly.pdbx_strand_id
1 'polypeptide(L)'
;MSGSLRDNKTTSLQVSVNVIASVCACILLMAYSLTAKSQESRVDVQSLLKENNRIIKTMLDYRYKGGSGAFERDFFLNVDYNKISRESCTIGTTIMQFTVECDGTLGEFNIINPLNDYINSQLQKFFLMTKGNWNECQNSDYEYFEIPILFTIEGLETEAIGFITNYDEELGCPCKDDSHFHEEFEKYKNKKPKKALNAINELIKRNPYNEDYIKERERLQERL
;
A
#
# COMPACT_ATOMS: atom_id res chain seq x y z
N MET A 1 55.07 42.56 -56.22
CA MET A 1 53.72 42.78 -55.68
C MET A 1 53.17 41.45 -55.22
N SER A 2 53.29 41.24 -53.93
CA SER A 2 52.92 39.99 -53.21
C SER A 2 51.59 40.21 -52.53
N GLY A 3 50.50 39.53 -52.97
CA GLY A 3 49.19 39.59 -52.41
C GLY A 3 48.89 38.39 -51.53
N SER A 4 48.65 38.60 -50.26
CA SER A 4 48.36 37.65 -49.22
C SER A 4 46.98 36.98 -49.42
N LEU A 5 46.98 35.70 -49.56
CA LEU A 5 45.80 34.81 -49.50
C LEU A 5 45.97 33.80 -48.34
N ARG A 6 45.75 34.27 -47.12
CA ARG A 6 45.53 33.40 -45.96
C ARG A 6 44.65 34.18 -44.99
N ASP A 7 43.37 33.79 -44.86
CA ASP A 7 42.64 33.94 -43.58
C ASP A 7 41.16 33.55 -43.64
N ASN A 8 40.71 32.70 -44.59
CA ASN A 8 39.29 32.31 -44.64
C ASN A 8 39.00 30.85 -44.26
N LYS A 9 39.98 30.06 -43.78
CA LYS A 9 39.72 28.66 -43.46
C LYS A 9 39.55 28.40 -41.94
N THR A 10 40.05 29.29 -41.10
CA THR A 10 39.98 29.13 -39.61
C THR A 10 38.65 29.56 -39.04
N THR A 11 37.97 30.52 -39.61
CA THR A 11 36.65 31.03 -39.11
C THR A 11 35.51 30.05 -39.34
N SER A 12 35.52 29.27 -40.43
CA SER A 12 34.43 28.31 -40.70
C SER A 12 34.46 27.07 -39.79
N LEU A 13 35.65 26.64 -39.40
CA LEU A 13 35.82 25.52 -38.47
C LEU A 13 35.40 25.89 -37.03
N GLN A 14 35.69 27.12 -36.61
CA GLN A 14 35.34 27.60 -35.24
C GLN A 14 33.82 27.75 -35.08
N VAL A 15 33.11 28.19 -36.14
CA VAL A 15 31.64 28.30 -36.10
C VAL A 15 30.98 26.92 -36.06
N SER A 16 31.50 25.91 -36.79
CA SER A 16 30.96 24.54 -36.76
C SER A 16 31.11 23.86 -35.40
N VAL A 17 32.24 24.04 -34.70
CA VAL A 17 32.49 23.44 -33.40
C VAL A 17 31.57 24.05 -32.35
N ASN A 18 31.37 25.36 -32.37
CA ASN A 18 30.48 26.04 -31.40
C ASN A 18 29.01 25.67 -31.60
N VAL A 19 28.54 25.46 -32.84
CA VAL A 19 27.16 25.01 -33.10
C VAL A 19 26.94 23.56 -32.63
N ILE A 20 27.90 22.65 -32.85
CA ILE A 20 27.80 21.26 -32.38
C ILE A 20 27.82 21.22 -30.85
N ALA A 21 28.69 21.99 -30.20
CA ALA A 21 28.74 22.04 -28.74
C ALA A 21 27.43 22.59 -28.14
N SER A 22 26.82 23.59 -28.79
CA SER A 22 25.53 24.17 -28.32
C SER A 22 24.37 23.17 -28.51
N VAL A 23 24.32 22.42 -29.59
CA VAL A 23 23.28 21.40 -29.82
C VAL A 23 23.42 20.24 -28.86
N CYS A 24 24.65 19.76 -28.60
CA CYS A 24 24.89 18.73 -27.58
C CYS A 24 24.48 19.16 -26.16
N ALA A 25 24.75 20.43 -25.79
CA ALA A 25 24.34 20.98 -24.51
C ALA A 25 22.80 21.06 -24.37
N CYS A 26 22.08 21.42 -25.42
CA CYS A 26 20.62 21.42 -25.43
C CYS A 26 20.02 20.02 -25.33
N ILE A 27 20.61 19.02 -25.99
CA ILE A 27 20.16 17.62 -25.91
C ILE A 27 20.40 17.06 -24.49
N LEU A 28 21.52 17.38 -23.85
CA LEU A 28 21.81 16.98 -22.47
C LEU A 28 20.86 17.66 -21.48
N LEU A 29 20.52 18.94 -21.67
CA LEU A 29 19.55 19.64 -20.84
C LEU A 29 18.12 19.11 -21.02
N MET A 30 17.74 18.72 -22.24
CA MET A 30 16.44 18.07 -22.47
C MET A 30 16.38 16.66 -21.89
N ALA A 31 17.48 15.89 -21.93
CA ALA A 31 17.56 14.58 -21.29
C ALA A 31 17.47 14.70 -19.76
N TYR A 32 18.11 15.72 -19.16
CA TYR A 32 18.01 16.00 -17.73
C TYR A 32 16.57 16.41 -17.30
N SER A 33 15.88 17.18 -18.13
CA SER A 33 14.51 17.58 -17.84
C SER A 33 13.48 16.43 -17.99
N LEU A 34 13.76 15.46 -18.85
CA LEU A 34 12.95 14.25 -18.99
C LEU A 34 13.15 13.27 -17.85
N THR A 35 14.38 13.14 -17.31
CA THR A 35 14.65 12.31 -16.13
C THR A 35 14.13 12.97 -14.84
N ALA A 36 14.15 14.29 -14.74
CA ALA A 36 13.58 15.02 -13.59
C ALA A 36 12.05 14.94 -13.55
N LYS A 37 11.35 14.83 -14.68
CA LYS A 37 9.90 14.66 -14.73
C LYS A 37 9.43 13.24 -14.38
N SER A 38 10.27 12.22 -14.46
CA SER A 38 9.91 10.86 -14.03
C SER A 38 10.05 10.65 -12.52
N GLN A 39 10.53 11.64 -11.80
CA GLN A 39 10.60 11.68 -10.33
C GLN A 39 9.40 12.46 -9.74
N GLU A 40 8.31 12.58 -10.51
CA GLU A 40 7.03 13.07 -10.01
C GLU A 40 6.52 12.07 -8.96
N SER A 41 6.80 12.43 -7.72
CA SER A 41 6.24 11.95 -6.45
C SER A 41 5.50 10.59 -6.57
N ARG A 42 6.21 9.49 -6.54
CA ARG A 42 5.66 8.32 -5.85
C ARG A 42 5.42 8.80 -4.43
N VAL A 43 4.19 9.18 -4.15
CA VAL A 43 3.76 9.40 -2.77
C VAL A 43 4.18 8.14 -2.04
N ASP A 44 5.07 8.29 -1.07
CA ASP A 44 5.56 7.14 -0.32
C ASP A 44 4.36 6.59 0.46
N VAL A 45 3.76 5.52 -0.08
CA VAL A 45 2.58 4.84 0.51
C VAL A 45 2.86 4.51 1.97
N GLN A 46 4.11 4.20 2.32
CA GLN A 46 4.49 3.94 3.71
C GLN A 46 4.39 5.19 4.59
N SER A 47 4.74 6.36 4.07
CA SER A 47 4.60 7.60 4.84
C SER A 47 3.13 7.97 5.06
N LEU A 48 2.27 7.75 4.06
CA LEU A 48 0.82 7.93 4.20
C LEU A 48 0.22 6.97 5.21
N LEU A 49 0.61 5.70 5.18
CA LEU A 49 0.11 4.70 6.13
C LEU A 49 0.56 4.99 7.56
N LYS A 50 1.79 5.48 7.76
CA LYS A 50 2.25 5.94 9.08
C LYS A 50 1.44 7.13 9.58
N GLU A 51 1.14 8.10 8.73
CA GLU A 51 0.30 9.25 9.09
C GLU A 51 -1.12 8.79 9.39
N ASN A 52 -1.70 7.91 8.58
CA ASN A 52 -3.01 7.32 8.85
C ASN A 52 -3.05 6.59 10.19
N ASN A 53 -2.05 5.77 10.50
CA ASN A 53 -1.94 5.09 11.79
C ASN A 53 -1.83 6.08 12.96
N ARG A 54 -1.16 7.22 12.77
CA ARG A 54 -1.12 8.29 13.78
C ARG A 54 -2.49 8.93 14.01
N ILE A 55 -3.24 9.17 12.94
CA ILE A 55 -4.61 9.69 13.02
C ILE A 55 -5.51 8.68 13.75
N ILE A 56 -5.50 7.41 13.35
CA ILE A 56 -6.27 6.33 14.00
C ILE A 56 -5.96 6.28 15.50
N LYS A 57 -4.67 6.30 15.84
CA LYS A 57 -4.24 6.31 17.24
C LYS A 57 -4.83 7.49 18.00
N THR A 58 -4.75 8.70 17.46
CA THR A 58 -5.28 9.92 18.07
C THR A 58 -6.80 9.83 18.26
N MET A 59 -7.53 9.33 17.26
CA MET A 59 -8.97 9.14 17.34
C MET A 59 -9.35 8.11 18.42
N LEU A 60 -8.66 6.98 18.49
CA LEU A 60 -8.88 5.95 19.51
C LEU A 60 -8.52 6.46 20.90
N ASP A 61 -7.42 7.21 21.06
CA ASP A 61 -7.02 7.80 22.32
C ASP A 61 -8.09 8.77 22.88
N TYR A 62 -8.82 9.43 21.98
CA TYR A 62 -9.91 10.32 22.36
C TYR A 62 -11.25 9.58 22.61
N ARG A 63 -11.62 8.65 21.71
CA ARG A 63 -12.95 8.04 21.68
C ARG A 63 -13.07 6.72 22.42
N TYR A 64 -12.03 5.90 22.46
CA TYR A 64 -12.09 4.60 23.13
C TYR A 64 -11.73 4.73 24.62
N LYS A 65 -12.51 4.10 25.49
CA LYS A 65 -12.22 4.10 26.93
C LYS A 65 -10.90 3.39 27.21
N GLY A 66 -9.93 4.15 27.72
CA GLY A 66 -8.56 3.68 27.94
C GLY A 66 -7.65 3.85 26.73
N GLY A 67 -8.13 4.49 25.63
CA GLY A 67 -7.33 4.88 24.47
C GLY A 67 -6.98 3.74 23.52
N SER A 68 -6.10 4.03 22.57
CA SER A 68 -5.64 3.09 21.55
C SER A 68 -5.03 1.82 22.15
N GLY A 69 -4.23 1.95 23.22
CA GLY A 69 -3.63 0.79 23.88
C GLY A 69 -4.66 -0.15 24.54
N ALA A 70 -5.80 0.37 25.02
CA ALA A 70 -6.90 -0.46 25.49
C ALA A 70 -7.61 -1.15 24.32
N PHE A 71 -7.84 -0.44 23.22
CA PHE A 71 -8.43 -1.01 22.01
C PHE A 71 -7.58 -2.16 21.45
N GLU A 72 -6.28 -1.97 21.32
CA GLU A 72 -5.35 -3.02 20.86
C GLU A 72 -5.34 -4.22 21.79
N ARG A 73 -5.29 -4.01 23.11
CA ARG A 73 -5.36 -5.10 24.11
C ARG A 73 -6.67 -5.87 23.98
N ASP A 74 -7.80 -5.17 23.88
CA ASP A 74 -9.11 -5.79 23.77
C ASP A 74 -9.24 -6.55 22.45
N PHE A 75 -8.59 -6.06 21.37
CA PHE A 75 -8.47 -6.77 20.10
C PHE A 75 -7.73 -8.09 20.28
N PHE A 76 -6.52 -8.10 20.82
CA PHE A 76 -5.72 -9.32 20.99
C PHE A 76 -6.34 -10.34 21.94
N LEU A 77 -7.18 -9.92 22.87
CA LEU A 77 -7.92 -10.82 23.75
C LEU A 77 -9.11 -11.50 23.07
N ASN A 78 -9.63 -10.94 21.97
CA ASN A 78 -10.90 -11.37 21.38
C ASN A 78 -10.83 -11.77 19.91
N VAL A 79 -9.74 -11.45 19.21
CA VAL A 79 -9.53 -11.79 17.81
C VAL A 79 -8.40 -12.80 17.68
N ASP A 80 -8.77 -14.01 17.34
CA ASP A 80 -7.84 -15.13 17.17
C ASP A 80 -7.44 -15.30 15.69
N TYR A 81 -6.15 -15.45 15.44
CA TYR A 81 -5.62 -15.89 14.16
C TYR A 81 -5.46 -17.42 14.21
N ASN A 82 -6.56 -18.13 13.94
CA ASN A 82 -6.67 -19.55 14.20
C ASN A 82 -5.71 -20.39 13.33
N LYS A 83 -5.45 -21.64 13.81
CA LYS A 83 -4.58 -22.59 13.15
C LYS A 83 -4.94 -22.83 11.68
N ILE A 84 -6.24 -22.95 11.35
CA ILE A 84 -6.69 -23.22 9.96
C ILE A 84 -6.30 -22.06 9.04
N SER A 85 -6.50 -20.82 9.47
CA SER A 85 -6.10 -19.63 8.70
C SER A 85 -4.59 -19.57 8.48
N ARG A 86 -3.80 -19.93 9.47
CA ARG A 86 -2.33 -20.00 9.39
C ARG A 86 -1.85 -21.12 8.47
N GLU A 87 -2.38 -22.33 8.61
CA GLU A 87 -2.05 -23.47 7.75
C GLU A 87 -2.47 -23.27 6.29
N SER A 88 -3.52 -22.51 6.03
CA SER A 88 -3.93 -22.10 4.68
C SER A 88 -3.21 -20.88 4.15
N CYS A 89 -2.21 -20.36 4.88
CA CYS A 89 -1.47 -19.14 4.51
C CYS A 89 -2.38 -17.95 4.21
N THR A 90 -3.43 -17.75 5.02
CA THR A 90 -4.32 -16.60 4.91
C THR A 90 -3.65 -15.35 5.46
N ILE A 91 -2.82 -14.72 4.65
CA ILE A 91 -1.99 -13.58 5.00
C ILE A 91 -2.49 -12.34 4.26
N GLY A 92 -2.49 -11.20 4.95
CA GLY A 92 -2.86 -9.93 4.32
C GLY A 92 -3.41 -8.90 5.27
N THR A 93 -3.70 -7.73 4.73
CA THR A 93 -4.31 -6.62 5.46
C THR A 93 -5.79 -6.55 5.17
N THR A 94 -6.61 -6.76 6.18
CA THR A 94 -8.05 -6.47 6.12
C THR A 94 -8.32 -5.13 6.80
N ILE A 95 -9.34 -4.41 6.33
CA ILE A 95 -9.65 -3.07 6.85
C ILE A 95 -11.02 -3.13 7.50
N MET A 96 -11.06 -2.88 8.79
CA MET A 96 -12.28 -2.80 9.58
C MET A 96 -12.81 -1.35 9.51
N GLN A 97 -13.92 -1.14 8.80
CA GLN A 97 -14.59 0.15 8.69
C GLN A 97 -15.83 0.17 9.56
N PHE A 98 -16.00 1.21 10.36
CA PHE A 98 -17.20 1.35 11.20
C PHE A 98 -17.42 2.80 11.63
N THR A 99 -18.64 3.06 12.05
CA THR A 99 -19.01 4.34 12.65
C THR A 99 -19.32 4.17 14.15
N VAL A 100 -19.03 5.22 14.90
CA VAL A 100 -19.45 5.36 16.29
C VAL A 100 -20.18 6.69 16.42
N GLU A 101 -21.43 6.63 16.84
CA GLU A 101 -22.24 7.82 17.06
C GLU A 101 -21.66 8.67 18.18
N CYS A 102 -22.05 9.94 18.24
CA CYS A 102 -21.51 10.86 19.24
C CYS A 102 -21.82 10.45 20.69
N ASP A 103 -22.92 9.79 20.91
CA ASP A 103 -23.30 9.23 22.23
C ASP A 103 -22.57 7.93 22.60
N GLY A 104 -21.66 7.44 21.73
CA GLY A 104 -20.90 6.21 21.91
C GLY A 104 -21.61 4.94 21.46
N THR A 105 -22.78 5.04 20.81
CA THR A 105 -23.43 3.87 20.20
C THR A 105 -22.72 3.43 18.94
N LEU A 106 -22.74 2.10 18.68
CA LEU A 106 -22.15 1.53 17.48
C LEU A 106 -23.09 1.77 16.30
N GLY A 107 -22.53 2.28 15.18
CA GLY A 107 -23.23 2.47 13.93
C GLY A 107 -22.97 1.35 12.92
N GLU A 108 -22.69 1.73 11.69
CA GLU A 108 -22.42 0.80 10.58
C GLU A 108 -21.09 0.06 10.74
N PHE A 109 -21.03 -1.16 10.22
CA PHE A 109 -19.81 -1.96 10.19
C PHE A 109 -19.64 -2.60 8.82
N ASN A 110 -18.43 -2.52 8.27
CA ASN A 110 -18.06 -3.13 7.00
C ASN A 110 -16.61 -3.65 7.06
N ILE A 111 -16.29 -4.61 6.20
CA ILE A 111 -14.93 -5.12 6.02
C ILE A 111 -14.50 -4.91 4.58
N ILE A 112 -13.44 -4.16 4.41
CA ILE A 112 -12.76 -4.00 3.12
C ILE A 112 -11.61 -5.01 3.06
N ASN A 113 -11.39 -5.58 1.88
CA ASN A 113 -10.39 -6.62 1.63
C ASN A 113 -10.53 -7.82 2.59
N PRO A 114 -11.68 -8.52 2.59
CA PRO A 114 -11.91 -9.66 3.47
C PRO A 114 -10.91 -10.78 3.18
N LEU A 115 -10.33 -11.39 4.22
CA LEU A 115 -9.33 -12.46 4.08
C LEU A 115 -9.97 -13.84 4.02
N ASN A 116 -10.78 -14.18 5.01
CA ASN A 116 -11.63 -15.38 5.04
C ASN A 116 -12.80 -15.19 6.02
N ASP A 117 -13.78 -16.08 5.94
CA ASP A 117 -15.01 -15.99 6.75
C ASP A 117 -14.75 -16.07 8.26
N TYR A 118 -13.74 -16.82 8.69
CA TYR A 118 -13.40 -16.93 10.09
C TYR A 118 -12.89 -15.59 10.63
N ILE A 119 -11.86 -15.03 10.00
CA ILE A 119 -11.29 -13.71 10.39
C ILE A 119 -12.38 -12.65 10.35
N ASN A 120 -13.16 -12.59 9.26
CA ASN A 120 -14.24 -11.62 9.11
C ASN A 120 -15.27 -11.72 10.25
N SER A 121 -15.63 -12.95 10.64
CA SER A 121 -16.57 -13.17 11.77
C SER A 121 -15.98 -12.77 13.13
N GLN A 122 -14.68 -12.94 13.33
CA GLN A 122 -13.99 -12.49 14.53
C GLN A 122 -13.99 -10.97 14.64
N LEU A 123 -13.70 -10.28 13.53
CA LEU A 123 -13.70 -8.80 13.48
C LEU A 123 -15.09 -8.22 13.74
N GLN A 124 -16.14 -8.82 13.17
CA GLN A 124 -17.51 -8.42 13.43
C GLN A 124 -17.91 -8.62 14.91
N LYS A 125 -17.54 -9.76 15.49
CA LYS A 125 -17.77 -10.03 16.91
C LYS A 125 -17.02 -9.03 17.78
N PHE A 126 -15.75 -8.78 17.48
CA PHE A 126 -14.95 -7.80 18.20
C PHE A 126 -15.61 -6.42 18.16
N PHE A 127 -16.03 -5.94 16.98
CA PHE A 127 -16.76 -4.67 16.87
C PHE A 127 -17.95 -4.61 17.81
N LEU A 128 -18.80 -5.64 17.82
CA LEU A 128 -19.97 -5.69 18.69
C LEU A 128 -19.61 -5.71 20.18
N MET A 129 -18.48 -6.31 20.55
CA MET A 129 -17.97 -6.34 21.95
C MET A 129 -17.45 -4.98 22.41
N THR A 130 -17.10 -4.07 21.50
CA THR A 130 -16.70 -2.70 21.86
C THR A 130 -17.87 -1.84 22.36
N LYS A 131 -19.12 -2.35 22.27
CA LYS A 131 -20.31 -1.64 22.74
C LYS A 131 -20.16 -1.21 24.22
N GLY A 132 -20.37 0.07 24.44
CA GLY A 132 -20.24 0.68 25.77
C GLY A 132 -18.81 1.09 26.14
N ASN A 133 -17.82 0.82 25.28
CA ASN A 133 -16.43 1.23 25.48
C ASN A 133 -16.05 2.53 24.74
N TRP A 134 -17.04 3.24 24.22
CA TRP A 134 -16.82 4.51 23.52
C TRP A 134 -17.25 5.69 24.37
N ASN A 135 -16.44 6.74 24.36
CA ASN A 135 -16.75 8.00 25.00
C ASN A 135 -17.65 8.86 24.09
N GLU A 136 -18.41 9.77 24.68
CA GLU A 136 -19.16 10.77 23.92
C GLU A 136 -18.21 11.71 23.16
N CYS A 137 -18.62 12.17 22.00
CA CYS A 137 -17.91 13.21 21.26
C CYS A 137 -18.52 14.59 21.49
N GLN A 138 -17.78 15.65 21.18
CA GLN A 138 -18.23 17.02 21.49
C GLN A 138 -18.72 17.80 20.26
N ASN A 139 -18.31 17.41 19.02
CA ASN A 139 -18.44 18.30 17.87
C ASN A 139 -18.87 17.64 16.55
N SER A 140 -19.31 16.38 16.56
CA SER A 140 -19.76 15.66 15.35
C SER A 140 -20.94 14.75 15.68
N ASP A 141 -21.76 14.41 14.68
CA ASP A 141 -22.87 13.48 14.84
C ASP A 141 -22.35 12.04 15.01
N TYR A 142 -21.29 11.68 14.30
CA TYR A 142 -20.61 10.38 14.37
C TYR A 142 -19.13 10.51 13.97
N GLU A 143 -18.34 9.51 14.29
CA GLU A 143 -16.98 9.36 13.80
C GLU A 143 -16.83 8.07 13.01
N TYR A 144 -16.09 8.17 11.91
CA TYR A 144 -15.78 7.07 11.00
C TYR A 144 -14.36 6.57 11.27
N PHE A 145 -14.25 5.27 11.47
CA PHE A 145 -12.99 4.59 11.68
C PHE A 145 -12.68 3.65 10.52
N GLU A 146 -11.44 3.68 10.09
CA GLU A 146 -10.88 2.77 9.10
C GLU A 146 -9.59 2.20 9.65
N ILE A 147 -9.66 0.99 10.22
CA ILE A 147 -8.56 0.37 10.95
C ILE A 147 -7.99 -0.79 10.14
N PRO A 148 -6.80 -0.64 9.53
CA PRO A 148 -6.13 -1.73 8.84
C PRO A 148 -5.52 -2.71 9.86
N ILE A 149 -5.81 -3.99 9.66
CA ILE A 149 -5.36 -5.09 10.50
C ILE A 149 -4.60 -6.07 9.64
N LEU A 150 -3.32 -6.22 9.91
CA LEU A 150 -2.45 -7.19 9.25
C LEU A 150 -2.50 -8.53 9.98
N PHE A 151 -2.84 -9.59 9.26
CA PHE A 151 -2.64 -10.98 9.68
C PHE A 151 -1.43 -11.54 8.95
N THR A 152 -0.43 -12.00 9.68
CA THR A 152 0.83 -12.51 9.11
C THR A 152 1.44 -13.62 9.95
N ILE A 153 2.48 -14.25 9.43
CA ILE A 153 3.22 -15.32 10.08
C ILE A 153 4.64 -14.82 10.35
N GLU A 154 5.21 -15.15 11.50
CA GLU A 154 6.56 -14.75 11.86
C GLU A 154 7.59 -15.24 10.82
N GLY A 155 8.53 -14.36 10.47
CA GLY A 155 9.58 -14.64 9.48
C GLY A 155 9.15 -14.52 8.02
N LEU A 156 7.88 -14.22 7.72
CA LEU A 156 7.43 -13.99 6.35
C LEU A 156 7.68 -12.53 5.92
N GLU A 157 8.40 -12.35 4.82
CA GLU A 157 8.57 -11.03 4.21
C GLU A 157 7.30 -10.61 3.45
N THR A 158 6.73 -9.47 3.83
CA THR A 158 5.53 -8.91 3.20
C THR A 158 5.58 -7.38 3.15
N GLU A 159 5.02 -6.80 2.09
CA GLU A 159 4.80 -5.34 1.96
C GLU A 159 3.58 -4.87 2.78
N ALA A 160 2.84 -5.81 3.37
CA ALA A 160 1.62 -5.52 4.10
C ALA A 160 1.89 -4.65 5.34
N ILE A 161 0.97 -3.70 5.60
CA ILE A 161 1.05 -2.78 6.74
C ILE A 161 -0.32 -2.73 7.40
N GLY A 162 -0.34 -2.78 8.74
CA GLY A 162 -1.53 -2.60 9.56
C GLY A 162 -1.32 -1.55 10.65
N PHE A 163 -2.41 -1.02 11.20
CA PHE A 163 -2.42 -0.33 12.49
C PHE A 163 -2.22 -1.37 13.61
N ILE A 164 -2.92 -2.51 13.50
CA ILE A 164 -2.71 -3.68 14.35
C ILE A 164 -2.06 -4.77 13.51
N THR A 165 -1.04 -5.43 14.05
CA THR A 165 -0.43 -6.61 13.44
C THR A 165 -0.69 -7.82 14.31
N ASN A 166 -1.54 -8.74 13.82
CA ASN A 166 -1.79 -10.03 14.44
C ASN A 166 -0.89 -11.07 13.76
N TYR A 167 0.14 -11.51 14.47
CA TYR A 167 1.09 -12.50 13.98
C TYR A 167 1.13 -13.71 14.89
N ASP A 168 1.51 -14.85 14.33
CA ASP A 168 1.75 -16.07 15.07
C ASP A 168 2.96 -16.81 14.52
N GLU A 169 3.47 -17.77 15.28
CA GLU A 169 4.61 -18.58 14.90
C GLU A 169 4.32 -19.43 13.67
N GLU A 170 5.36 -19.73 12.91
CA GLU A 170 5.28 -20.61 11.75
C GLU A 170 4.85 -22.03 12.15
N LEU A 171 3.83 -22.56 11.50
CA LEU A 171 3.31 -23.91 11.75
C LEU A 171 3.87 -24.99 10.80
N GLY A 172 5.08 -24.80 10.29
CA GLY A 172 5.78 -25.81 9.52
C GLY A 172 5.35 -25.99 8.06
N CYS A 173 4.40 -25.18 7.55
CA CYS A 173 4.12 -25.07 6.12
C CYS A 173 4.72 -23.76 5.62
N PRO A 174 5.74 -23.78 4.73
CA PRO A 174 6.32 -22.56 4.23
C PRO A 174 5.29 -21.82 3.37
N CYS A 175 4.76 -20.72 3.92
CA CYS A 175 3.92 -19.82 3.16
C CYS A 175 4.78 -19.05 2.16
N LYS A 176 4.20 -18.73 1.01
CA LYS A 176 4.88 -17.97 -0.02
C LYS A 176 4.90 -16.49 0.37
N ASP A 177 6.05 -15.86 0.18
CA ASP A 177 6.24 -14.42 0.37
C ASP A 177 5.71 -13.58 -0.80
N ASP A 178 5.81 -12.27 -0.70
CA ASP A 178 5.36 -11.35 -1.74
C ASP A 178 6.22 -11.50 -3.01
N SER A 179 7.52 -11.78 -2.88
CA SER A 179 8.43 -11.95 -4.00
C SER A 179 8.00 -13.09 -4.93
N HIS A 180 7.52 -14.19 -4.36
CA HIS A 180 6.98 -15.31 -5.15
C HIS A 180 5.78 -14.88 -6.02
N PHE A 181 4.85 -14.10 -5.48
CA PHE A 181 3.68 -13.65 -6.23
C PHE A 181 4.05 -12.59 -7.28
N HIS A 182 5.04 -11.74 -7.01
CA HIS A 182 5.61 -10.84 -8.02
C HIS A 182 6.23 -11.61 -9.19
N GLU A 183 7.03 -12.63 -8.92
CA GLU A 183 7.62 -13.47 -9.96
C GLU A 183 6.55 -14.19 -10.79
N GLU A 184 5.52 -14.75 -10.15
CA GLU A 184 4.41 -15.39 -10.85
C GLU A 184 3.64 -14.40 -11.72
N PHE A 185 3.34 -13.21 -11.22
CA PHE A 185 2.67 -12.15 -11.97
C PHE A 185 3.49 -11.78 -13.21
N GLU A 186 4.76 -11.43 -13.05
CA GLU A 186 5.65 -11.06 -14.16
C GLU A 186 5.77 -12.17 -15.20
N LYS A 187 5.90 -13.41 -14.79
CA LYS A 187 5.98 -14.58 -15.66
C LYS A 187 4.73 -14.80 -16.51
N TYR A 188 3.55 -14.51 -15.96
CA TYR A 188 2.29 -14.88 -16.59
C TYR A 188 1.48 -13.72 -17.15
N LYS A 189 1.76 -12.45 -16.81
CA LYS A 189 0.95 -11.28 -17.21
C LYS A 189 0.66 -11.16 -18.70
N ASN A 190 1.58 -11.61 -19.56
CA ASN A 190 1.42 -11.56 -21.01
C ASN A 190 0.98 -12.90 -21.64
N LYS A 191 1.10 -14.02 -20.94
CA LYS A 191 0.93 -15.37 -21.51
C LYS A 191 -0.28 -16.10 -20.99
N LYS A 192 -0.60 -15.93 -19.71
CA LYS A 192 -1.65 -16.67 -19.01
C LYS A 192 -2.38 -15.73 -18.02
N PRO A 193 -3.28 -14.84 -18.54
CA PRO A 193 -3.89 -13.78 -17.72
C PRO A 193 -4.61 -14.30 -16.47
N LYS A 194 -5.25 -15.48 -16.52
CA LYS A 194 -5.87 -16.08 -15.32
C LYS A 194 -4.87 -16.39 -14.20
N LYS A 195 -3.66 -16.86 -14.55
CA LYS A 195 -2.62 -17.13 -13.54
C LYS A 195 -2.03 -15.82 -12.99
N ALA A 196 -1.81 -14.84 -13.85
CA ALA A 196 -1.39 -13.51 -13.43
C ALA A 196 -2.43 -12.84 -12.51
N LEU A 197 -3.73 -13.00 -12.84
CA LEU A 197 -4.82 -12.49 -12.00
C LEU A 197 -4.82 -13.12 -10.61
N ASN A 198 -4.55 -14.42 -10.49
CA ASN A 198 -4.44 -15.06 -9.18
C ASN A 198 -3.26 -14.48 -8.37
N ALA A 199 -2.09 -14.31 -9.00
CA ALA A 199 -0.93 -13.75 -8.32
C ALA A 199 -1.15 -12.31 -7.87
N ILE A 200 -1.72 -11.45 -8.73
CA ILE A 200 -1.99 -10.05 -8.37
C ILE A 200 -3.07 -9.94 -7.28
N ASN A 201 -4.06 -10.84 -7.26
CA ASN A 201 -5.06 -10.87 -6.19
C ASN A 201 -4.45 -11.22 -4.83
N GLU A 202 -3.45 -12.12 -4.77
CA GLU A 202 -2.72 -12.40 -3.54
C GLU A 202 -1.92 -11.18 -3.07
N LEU A 203 -1.28 -10.45 -3.98
CA LEU A 203 -0.59 -9.19 -3.66
C LEU A 203 -1.56 -8.10 -3.16
N ILE A 204 -2.75 -7.98 -3.77
CA ILE A 204 -3.79 -7.04 -3.31
C ILE A 204 -4.31 -7.40 -1.92
N LYS A 205 -4.52 -8.70 -1.62
CA LYS A 205 -4.89 -9.11 -0.26
C LYS A 205 -3.87 -8.66 0.79
N ARG A 206 -2.59 -8.71 0.44
CA ARG A 206 -1.50 -8.31 1.35
C ARG A 206 -1.37 -6.81 1.46
N ASN A 207 -1.41 -6.09 0.32
CA ASN A 207 -1.32 -4.64 0.27
C ASN A 207 -2.49 -4.04 -0.53
N PRO A 208 -3.67 -3.86 0.08
CA PRO A 208 -4.85 -3.31 -0.58
C PRO A 208 -4.72 -1.83 -0.96
N TYR A 209 -3.70 -1.14 -0.46
CA TYR A 209 -3.44 0.27 -0.76
C TYR A 209 -2.54 0.47 -1.99
N ASN A 210 -2.01 -0.60 -2.57
CA ASN A 210 -1.16 -0.50 -3.75
C ASN A 210 -2.03 -0.33 -5.02
N GLU A 211 -2.14 0.92 -5.47
CA GLU A 211 -2.93 1.27 -6.65
C GLU A 211 -2.42 0.59 -7.94
N ASP A 212 -1.12 0.33 -8.05
CA ASP A 212 -0.56 -0.31 -9.24
C ASP A 212 -1.05 -1.76 -9.35
N TYR A 213 -1.23 -2.47 -8.22
CA TYR A 213 -1.83 -3.81 -8.24
C TYR A 213 -3.28 -3.77 -8.67
N ILE A 214 -4.04 -2.77 -8.22
CA ILE A 214 -5.45 -2.59 -8.59
C ILE A 214 -5.57 -2.33 -10.08
N LYS A 215 -4.76 -1.42 -10.64
CA LYS A 215 -4.71 -1.10 -12.08
C LYS A 215 -4.32 -2.32 -12.93
N GLU A 216 -3.34 -3.10 -12.48
CA GLU A 216 -2.93 -4.32 -13.20
C GLU A 216 -4.01 -5.41 -13.15
N ARG A 217 -4.73 -5.56 -12.04
CA ARG A 217 -5.87 -6.46 -11.94
C ARG A 217 -6.96 -6.08 -12.96
N GLU A 218 -7.35 -4.81 -13.01
CA GLU A 218 -8.36 -4.30 -13.96
C GLU A 218 -7.93 -4.58 -15.40
N ARG A 219 -6.69 -4.26 -15.75
CA ARG A 219 -6.12 -4.53 -17.09
C ARG A 219 -6.12 -6.02 -17.45
N LEU A 220 -5.89 -6.91 -16.48
CA LEU A 220 -5.97 -8.34 -16.71
C LEU A 220 -7.40 -8.84 -16.88
N GLN A 221 -8.36 -8.27 -16.15
CA GLN A 221 -9.79 -8.62 -16.25
C GLN A 221 -10.36 -8.24 -17.62
N GLU A 222 -9.98 -7.09 -18.19
CA GLU A 222 -10.37 -6.68 -19.55
C GLU A 222 -9.89 -7.64 -20.65
N ARG A 223 -8.89 -8.49 -20.37
CA ARG A 223 -8.30 -9.45 -21.32
C ARG A 223 -8.85 -10.86 -21.17
N LEU A 224 -9.76 -11.12 -20.27
CA LEU A 224 -10.36 -12.44 -20.00
C LEU A 224 -11.75 -12.57 -20.62
#